data_d3626d55445a5719d4fe806f93c43860
#
_entry.id   d3626d55445a5719d4fe806f93c43860
#
_cell.length_a   1.000
_cell.length_b   1.000
_cell.length_c   1.000
_cell.angle_alpha   90.00
_cell.angle_beta   90.00
_cell.angle_gamma   90.00
#
_symmetry.space_group_name_H-M   'P 1'
#
loop_
_entity.id
_entity.type
_entity.pdbx_description
1 polymer ?
#
loop_
_entity_poly.entity_id
_entity_poly.type
_entity_poly.pdbx_seq_one_letter_code
_entity_poly.pdbx_strand_id
1 'polypeptide(L)'
;AKLPLDLTIVATTQEEVGLIGAIRAAQVLQPDIAVALDTSPVVHGVPAVMDERPIVWYKEAVYHNKAECDALLRIADELGFGAQPILYNRAASDAGGIKRAGLASRTVAFGYPRDNSHGYEIAHQDCLLNVTQLLVEYLKQLS
;
A
#
# COMPACT_ATOMS: atom_id res chain seq x y z
N ALA A 1 19.63 12.59 -6.44
CA ALA A 1 19.64 13.12 -5.07
C ALA A 1 19.56 11.94 -4.09
N LYS A 2 20.34 12.00 -3.01
CA LYS A 2 20.24 10.99 -1.95
C LYS A 2 19.02 11.33 -1.11
N LEU A 3 18.09 10.38 -0.95
CA LEU A 3 16.98 10.56 -0.01
C LEU A 3 17.56 10.66 1.41
N PRO A 4 17.15 11.61 2.23
CA PRO A 4 17.64 11.75 3.61
C PRO A 4 16.93 10.77 4.58
N LEU A 5 16.55 9.61 4.09
CA LEU A 5 15.96 8.51 4.84
C LEU A 5 16.69 7.20 4.52
N ASP A 6 16.67 6.28 5.46
CA ASP A 6 17.21 4.93 5.30
C ASP A 6 16.10 4.05 4.69
N LEU A 7 16.21 3.78 3.39
CA LEU A 7 15.20 3.04 2.63
C LEU A 7 15.65 1.61 2.38
N THR A 8 14.86 0.65 2.85
CA THR A 8 15.02 -0.76 2.51
C THR A 8 13.83 -1.24 1.68
N ILE A 9 14.10 -1.83 0.52
CA ILE A 9 13.08 -2.46 -0.34
C ILE A 9 13.15 -3.97 -0.12
N VAL A 10 12.03 -4.58 0.21
CA VAL A 10 11.93 -6.01 0.50
C VAL A 10 10.93 -6.67 -0.44
N ALA A 11 11.38 -7.70 -1.16
CA ALA A 11 10.48 -8.62 -1.85
C ALA A 11 10.15 -9.77 -0.87
N THR A 12 8.95 -9.75 -0.33
CA THR A 12 8.52 -10.69 0.70
C THR A 12 8.11 -12.04 0.12
N THR A 13 8.14 -13.06 0.94
CA THR A 13 7.66 -14.41 0.62
C THR A 13 6.55 -14.80 1.58
N GLN A 14 5.69 -15.75 1.17
CA GLN A 14 4.62 -16.29 2.01
C GLN A 14 3.62 -15.20 2.49
N GLU A 15 3.35 -14.22 1.65
CA GLU A 15 2.35 -13.20 1.94
C GLU A 15 0.96 -13.85 2.06
N GLU A 16 0.55 -14.65 1.07
CA GLU A 16 -0.75 -15.32 0.95
C GLU A 16 -1.05 -16.37 2.05
N VAL A 17 -0.05 -16.77 2.78
CA VAL A 17 -0.17 -17.81 3.82
C VAL A 17 0.18 -17.29 5.22
N GLY A 18 -0.07 -16.02 5.47
CA GLY A 18 0.05 -15.43 6.81
C GLY A 18 1.05 -14.30 6.95
N LEU A 19 1.46 -13.63 5.87
CA LEU A 19 2.31 -12.42 5.88
C LEU A 19 3.68 -12.69 6.53
N ILE A 20 4.17 -13.94 6.42
CA ILE A 20 5.29 -14.44 7.23
C ILE A 20 6.59 -13.73 6.87
N GLY A 21 6.85 -13.55 5.57
CA GLY A 21 8.09 -12.93 5.10
C GLY A 21 8.23 -11.49 5.57
N ALA A 22 7.16 -10.70 5.47
CA ALA A 22 7.15 -9.32 5.90
C ALA A 22 7.34 -9.16 7.42
N ILE A 23 6.65 -9.98 8.21
CA ILE A 23 6.79 -9.98 9.67
C ILE A 23 8.24 -10.31 10.06
N ARG A 24 8.86 -11.31 9.43
CA ARG A 24 10.26 -11.66 9.68
C ARG A 24 11.23 -10.57 9.27
N ALA A 25 11.04 -9.97 8.11
CA ALA A 25 11.85 -8.83 7.68
C ALA A 25 11.75 -7.65 8.67
N ALA A 26 10.53 -7.31 9.10
CA ALA A 26 10.30 -6.23 10.05
C ALA A 26 10.91 -6.49 11.44
N GLN A 27 10.95 -7.75 11.91
CA GLN A 27 11.63 -8.11 13.15
C GLN A 27 13.14 -7.79 13.13
N VAL A 28 13.76 -7.91 11.95
CA VAL A 28 15.21 -7.63 11.77
C VAL A 28 15.45 -6.15 11.50
N LEU A 29 14.64 -5.55 10.63
CA LEU A 29 14.82 -4.18 10.14
C LEU A 29 14.33 -3.13 11.14
N GLN A 30 13.31 -3.45 11.95
CA GLN A 30 12.68 -2.55 12.92
C GLN A 30 12.30 -1.18 12.31
N PRO A 31 11.48 -1.15 11.25
CA PRO A 31 11.20 0.08 10.53
C PRO A 31 10.32 1.03 11.34
N ASP A 32 10.56 2.34 11.23
CA ASP A 32 9.66 3.38 11.73
C ASP A 32 8.35 3.41 10.94
N ILE A 33 8.45 3.20 9.63
CA ILE A 33 7.33 3.14 8.70
C ILE A 33 7.44 1.88 7.86
N ALA A 34 6.35 1.12 7.78
CA ALA A 34 6.19 0.04 6.82
C ALA A 34 5.17 0.43 5.74
N VAL A 35 5.60 0.39 4.49
CA VAL A 35 4.78 0.65 3.31
C VAL A 35 4.61 -0.66 2.55
N ALA A 36 3.38 -1.12 2.37
CA ALA A 36 3.08 -2.22 1.46
C ALA A 36 2.59 -1.69 0.12
N LEU A 37 3.20 -2.17 -0.96
CA LEU A 37 2.67 -2.05 -2.31
C LEU A 37 1.96 -3.35 -2.65
N ASP A 38 0.65 -3.27 -2.83
CA ASP A 38 -0.19 -4.44 -3.04
C ASP A 38 -1.19 -4.20 -4.16
N THR A 39 -1.78 -5.24 -4.67
CA THR A 39 -2.89 -5.14 -5.61
C THR A 39 -4.18 -4.92 -4.84
N SER A 40 -5.07 -4.10 -5.36
CA SER A 40 -6.28 -3.66 -4.65
C SER A 40 -7.52 -4.23 -5.34
N PRO A 41 -8.16 -5.28 -4.79
CA PRO A 41 -9.28 -5.92 -5.45
C PRO A 41 -10.50 -5.00 -5.53
N VAL A 42 -11.04 -4.86 -6.74
CA VAL A 42 -12.31 -4.19 -7.01
C VAL A 42 -13.42 -5.25 -6.90
N VAL A 43 -14.12 -5.25 -5.78
CA VAL A 43 -15.15 -6.25 -5.48
C VAL A 43 -16.51 -5.59 -5.24
N HIS A 44 -17.58 -6.37 -5.40
CA HIS A 44 -18.93 -5.88 -5.15
C HIS A 44 -19.09 -5.30 -3.74
N GLY A 45 -19.68 -4.13 -3.64
CA GLY A 45 -19.90 -3.42 -2.36
C GLY A 45 -18.71 -2.59 -1.87
N VAL A 46 -17.62 -2.54 -2.63
CA VAL A 46 -16.48 -1.67 -2.38
C VAL A 46 -16.52 -0.52 -3.39
N PRO A 47 -16.48 0.75 -2.97
CA PRO A 47 -16.62 1.91 -3.87
C PRO A 47 -15.30 2.22 -4.61
N ALA A 48 -14.70 1.21 -5.22
CA ALA A 48 -13.49 1.33 -6.04
C ALA A 48 -13.83 1.17 -7.52
N VAL A 49 -13.12 1.88 -8.36
CA VAL A 49 -13.26 1.86 -9.82
C VAL A 49 -12.00 1.30 -10.46
N MET A 50 -12.19 0.51 -11.53
CA MET A 50 -11.09 0.00 -12.37
C MET A 50 -10.63 1.10 -13.34
N ASP A 51 -9.73 1.95 -12.88
CA ASP A 51 -9.13 3.02 -13.68
C ASP A 51 -7.65 3.22 -13.33
N GLU A 52 -7.06 4.32 -13.79
CA GLU A 52 -5.65 4.63 -13.58
C GLU A 52 -5.30 5.11 -12.17
N ARG A 53 -6.30 5.35 -11.30
CA ARG A 53 -6.08 5.90 -9.96
C ARG A 53 -5.62 4.82 -8.98
N PRO A 54 -4.51 5.01 -8.26
CA PRO A 54 -4.14 4.13 -7.16
C PRO A 54 -5.23 4.03 -6.09
N ILE A 55 -5.28 2.90 -5.39
CA ILE A 55 -6.14 2.71 -4.23
C ILE A 55 -5.30 2.80 -2.96
N VAL A 56 -5.73 3.64 -2.01
CA VAL A 56 -5.10 3.81 -0.70
C VAL A 56 -5.95 3.14 0.37
N TRP A 57 -5.37 2.21 1.10
CA TRP A 57 -6.08 1.40 2.10
C TRP A 57 -6.07 2.11 3.46
N TYR A 58 -7.20 2.62 3.88
CA TYR A 58 -7.39 3.15 5.24
C TYR A 58 -7.62 2.05 6.26
N LYS A 59 -8.23 0.96 5.81
CA LYS A 59 -8.57 -0.20 6.62
C LYS A 59 -8.48 -1.48 5.81
N GLU A 60 -7.96 -2.49 6.47
CA GLU A 60 -8.02 -3.90 6.10
C GLU A 60 -8.34 -4.73 7.36
N ALA A 61 -7.63 -5.80 7.66
CA ALA A 61 -7.71 -6.48 8.97
C ALA A 61 -7.33 -5.55 10.15
N VAL A 62 -6.63 -4.44 9.87
CA VAL A 62 -6.30 -3.35 10.79
C VAL A 62 -6.60 -2.00 10.15
N TYR A 63 -6.58 -0.92 10.94
CA TYR A 63 -6.54 0.44 10.41
C TYR A 63 -5.11 0.88 10.19
N HIS A 64 -4.82 1.44 9.03
CA HIS A 64 -3.55 2.11 8.76
C HIS A 64 -3.47 3.50 9.40
N ASN A 65 -2.31 4.12 9.35
CA ASN A 65 -2.13 5.46 9.90
C ASN A 65 -2.81 6.49 8.98
N LYS A 66 -3.83 7.15 9.51
CA LYS A 66 -4.65 8.11 8.75
C LYS A 66 -3.79 9.21 8.11
N ALA A 67 -2.81 9.74 8.85
CA ALA A 67 -1.93 10.79 8.34
C ALA A 67 -1.16 10.35 7.08
N GLU A 68 -0.70 9.08 7.03
CA GLU A 68 -0.02 8.52 5.87
C GLU A 68 -0.98 8.35 4.68
N CYS A 69 -2.18 7.85 4.97
CA CYS A 69 -3.20 7.69 3.93
C CYS A 69 -3.63 9.05 3.35
N ASP A 70 -3.87 10.05 4.20
CA ASP A 70 -4.23 11.41 3.78
C ASP A 70 -3.08 12.05 2.95
N ALA A 71 -1.82 11.81 3.33
CA ALA A 71 -0.67 12.29 2.57
C ALA A 71 -0.63 11.69 1.16
N LEU A 72 -0.87 10.39 1.03
CA LEU A 72 -0.93 9.73 -0.29
C LEU A 72 -2.06 10.29 -1.17
N LEU A 73 -3.26 10.50 -0.61
CA LEU A 73 -4.37 11.10 -1.38
C LEU A 73 -4.00 12.50 -1.87
N ARG A 74 -3.46 13.34 -0.99
CA ARG A 74 -3.04 14.71 -1.34
C ARG A 74 -1.96 14.70 -2.42
N ILE A 75 -0.94 13.83 -2.30
CA ILE A 75 0.11 13.72 -3.29
C ILE A 75 -0.45 13.28 -4.65
N ALA A 76 -1.36 12.31 -4.67
CA ALA A 76 -1.98 11.85 -5.90
C ALA A 76 -2.79 12.96 -6.59
N ASP A 77 -3.47 13.81 -5.81
CA ASP A 77 -4.17 14.98 -6.32
C ASP A 77 -3.19 16.04 -6.88
N GLU A 78 -2.08 16.30 -6.19
CA GLU A 78 -1.02 17.20 -6.65
C GLU A 78 -0.35 16.70 -7.95
N LEU A 79 -0.26 15.38 -8.13
CA LEU A 79 0.25 14.74 -9.36
C LEU A 79 -0.79 14.72 -10.50
N GLY A 80 -2.05 15.05 -10.22
CA GLY A 80 -3.12 15.24 -11.20
C GLY A 80 -3.89 13.98 -11.59
N PHE A 81 -3.57 12.81 -11.04
CA PHE A 81 -4.33 11.58 -11.33
C PHE A 81 -5.29 11.19 -10.21
N GLY A 82 -5.11 11.73 -8.99
CA GLY A 82 -5.91 11.38 -7.84
C GLY A 82 -5.67 9.96 -7.31
N ALA A 83 -6.33 9.62 -6.19
CA ALA A 83 -6.33 8.25 -5.65
C ALA A 83 -7.68 7.93 -5.00
N GLN A 84 -7.96 6.65 -4.79
CA GLN A 84 -9.22 6.15 -4.27
C GLN A 84 -9.03 5.66 -2.83
N PRO A 85 -9.67 6.30 -1.82
CA PRO A 85 -9.63 5.79 -0.44
C PRO A 85 -10.53 4.58 -0.29
N ILE A 86 -10.06 3.54 0.41
CA ILE A 86 -10.80 2.31 0.60
C ILE A 86 -10.78 1.79 2.05
N LEU A 87 -11.85 1.12 2.42
CA LEU A 87 -12.01 0.38 3.68
C LEU A 87 -12.38 -1.06 3.35
N TYR A 88 -11.41 -1.95 3.38
CA TYR A 88 -11.66 -3.38 3.21
C TYR A 88 -12.09 -4.04 4.53
N ASN A 89 -12.98 -5.02 4.44
CA ASN A 89 -13.40 -5.80 5.60
C ASN A 89 -12.67 -7.14 5.73
N ARG A 90 -12.12 -7.65 4.62
CA ARG A 90 -11.53 -9.00 4.55
C ARG A 90 -10.22 -9.04 3.76
N ALA A 91 -9.57 -7.91 3.56
CA ALA A 91 -8.24 -7.88 2.97
C ALA A 91 -7.18 -7.92 4.07
N ALA A 92 -5.98 -8.29 3.70
CA ALA A 92 -4.78 -8.21 4.51
C ALA A 92 -3.60 -7.88 3.59
N SER A 93 -2.63 -7.13 4.10
CA SER A 93 -1.38 -6.82 3.43
C SER A 93 -0.19 -7.03 4.37
N ASP A 94 0.99 -7.03 3.82
CA ASP A 94 2.23 -7.09 4.59
C ASP A 94 2.33 -5.97 5.64
N ALA A 95 1.92 -4.74 5.31
CA ALA A 95 1.90 -3.63 6.25
C ALA A 95 0.94 -3.88 7.43
N GLY A 96 -0.23 -4.46 7.16
CA GLY A 96 -1.17 -4.85 8.20
C GLY A 96 -0.65 -5.96 9.09
N GLY A 97 0.06 -6.93 8.52
CA GLY A 97 0.74 -7.98 9.27
C GLY A 97 1.80 -7.43 10.22
N ILE A 98 2.64 -6.54 9.72
CA ILE A 98 3.68 -5.84 10.50
C ILE A 98 3.04 -5.02 11.64
N LYS A 99 1.96 -4.30 11.34
CA LYS A 99 1.22 -3.53 12.37
C LYS A 99 0.63 -4.41 13.46
N ARG A 100 -0.04 -5.50 13.09
CA ARG A 100 -0.60 -6.45 14.10
C ARG A 100 0.48 -7.05 14.99
N ALA A 101 1.67 -7.28 14.44
CA ALA A 101 2.81 -7.78 15.19
C ALA A 101 3.50 -6.70 16.05
N GLY A 102 3.09 -5.42 15.96
CA GLY A 102 3.69 -4.32 16.72
C GLY A 102 5.11 -3.97 16.27
N LEU A 103 5.46 -4.22 15.02
CA LEU A 103 6.84 -4.10 14.50
C LEU A 103 7.11 -2.81 13.72
N ALA A 104 6.11 -1.97 13.52
CA ALA A 104 6.26 -0.61 13.00
C ALA A 104 5.26 0.33 13.67
N SER A 105 5.68 1.55 13.99
CA SER A 105 4.80 2.57 14.59
C SER A 105 3.84 3.16 13.56
N ARG A 106 4.27 3.27 12.30
CA ARG A 106 3.50 3.81 11.19
C ARG A 106 3.39 2.77 10.07
N THR A 107 2.19 2.62 9.52
CA THR A 107 1.94 1.70 8.42
C THR A 107 0.98 2.29 7.40
N VAL A 108 1.18 1.96 6.15
CA VAL A 108 0.27 2.28 5.04
C VAL A 108 0.35 1.20 3.98
N ALA A 109 -0.78 0.92 3.32
CA ALA A 109 -0.84 0.07 2.15
C ALA A 109 -1.54 0.81 1.01
N PHE A 110 -1.04 0.68 -0.20
CA PHE A 110 -1.67 1.18 -1.40
C PHE A 110 -1.19 0.42 -2.63
N GLY A 111 -1.92 0.54 -3.72
CA GLY A 111 -1.55 -0.13 -4.94
C GLY A 111 -2.52 0.14 -6.08
N TYR A 112 -2.52 -0.71 -7.08
CA TYR A 112 -3.36 -0.56 -8.26
C TYR A 112 -4.65 -1.37 -8.15
N PRO A 113 -5.79 -0.82 -8.68
CA PRO A 113 -7.03 -1.58 -8.75
C PRO A 113 -6.88 -2.78 -9.68
N ARG A 114 -7.43 -3.92 -9.27
CA ARG A 114 -7.47 -5.13 -10.07
C ARG A 114 -8.81 -5.84 -9.99
N ASP A 115 -9.17 -6.52 -11.06
CA ASP A 115 -10.28 -7.46 -11.13
C ASP A 115 -9.76 -8.90 -11.18
N ASN A 116 -10.61 -9.88 -10.88
CA ASN A 116 -10.28 -11.31 -10.83
C ASN A 116 -9.10 -11.67 -9.91
N SER A 117 -9.13 -11.11 -8.70
CA SER A 117 -8.16 -11.40 -7.65
C SER A 117 -7.86 -12.89 -7.50
N HIS A 118 -6.57 -13.25 -7.48
CA HIS A 118 -6.03 -14.61 -7.45
C HIS A 118 -6.36 -15.49 -8.67
N GLY A 119 -6.85 -14.89 -9.75
CA GLY A 119 -7.12 -15.55 -11.02
C GLY A 119 -6.36 -14.94 -12.18
N TYR A 120 -7.02 -14.80 -13.34
CA TYR A 120 -6.48 -14.03 -14.46
C TYR A 120 -6.77 -12.54 -14.21
N GLU A 121 -5.84 -11.88 -13.56
CA GLU A 121 -6.00 -10.51 -13.10
C GLU A 121 -5.95 -9.50 -14.25
N ILE A 122 -6.80 -8.48 -14.13
CA ILE A 122 -6.87 -7.36 -15.07
C ILE A 122 -6.65 -6.07 -14.30
N ALA A 123 -5.82 -5.18 -14.82
CA ALA A 123 -5.57 -3.86 -14.26
C ALA A 123 -5.48 -2.81 -15.37
N HIS A 124 -5.72 -1.55 -15.02
CA HIS A 124 -5.48 -0.45 -15.95
C HIS A 124 -3.98 -0.22 -16.11
N GLN A 125 -3.51 -0.12 -17.36
CA GLN A 125 -2.09 -0.03 -17.68
C GLN A 125 -1.40 1.15 -16.98
N ASP A 126 -2.02 2.33 -16.99
CA ASP A 126 -1.42 3.56 -16.46
C ASP A 126 -1.36 3.57 -14.93
N CYS A 127 -2.15 2.73 -14.26
CA CYS A 127 -2.15 2.67 -12.81
C CYS A 127 -0.81 2.20 -12.22
N LEU A 128 -0.08 1.33 -12.91
CA LEU A 128 1.25 0.87 -12.49
C LEU A 128 2.24 2.03 -12.44
N LEU A 129 2.18 2.92 -13.44
CA LEU A 129 3.01 4.13 -13.46
C LEU A 129 2.60 5.09 -12.33
N ASN A 130 1.30 5.30 -12.15
CA ASN A 130 0.78 6.22 -11.14
C ASN A 130 1.11 5.74 -9.72
N VAL A 131 1.03 4.44 -9.43
CA VAL A 131 1.49 3.86 -8.15
C VAL A 131 2.98 4.12 -7.92
N THR A 132 3.80 3.94 -8.97
CA THR A 132 5.24 4.20 -8.88
C THR A 132 5.56 5.67 -8.61
N GLN A 133 4.90 6.58 -9.33
CA GLN A 133 5.07 8.03 -9.11
C GLN A 133 4.61 8.45 -7.72
N LEU A 134 3.46 7.93 -7.28
CA LEU A 134 2.94 8.19 -5.94
C LEU A 134 3.92 7.75 -4.85
N LEU A 135 4.49 6.54 -4.98
CA LEU A 135 5.51 6.05 -4.05
C LEU A 135 6.72 6.98 -3.99
N VAL A 136 7.26 7.35 -5.15
CA VAL A 136 8.45 8.21 -5.24
C VAL A 136 8.22 9.57 -4.57
N GLU A 137 7.08 10.22 -4.85
CA GLU A 137 6.76 11.51 -4.24
C GLU A 137 6.45 11.39 -2.75
N TYR A 138 5.79 10.31 -2.33
CA TYR A 138 5.57 10.03 -0.91
C TYR A 138 6.89 9.88 -0.14
N LEU A 139 7.85 9.10 -0.68
CA LEU A 139 9.16 8.92 -0.06
C LEU A 139 9.95 10.23 0.04
N LYS A 140 9.84 11.14 -0.93
CA LYS A 140 10.46 12.47 -0.86
C LYS A 140 9.88 13.35 0.27
N GLN A 141 8.62 13.16 0.64
CA GLN A 141 7.98 13.94 1.70
C GLN A 141 8.23 13.37 3.11
N LEU A 142 8.73 12.15 3.22
CA LEU A 142 9.17 11.57 4.49
C LEU A 142 10.54 12.05 4.94
N SER A 143 11.22 12.81 4.09
CA SER A 143 12.58 13.30 4.28
C SER A 143 12.64 14.67 4.94
#